data_31df991647397bdc63a5307136d4f76f
#
_entry.id   31df991647397bdc63a5307136d4f76f
#
_cell.length_a   1.000
_cell.length_b   1.000
_cell.length_c   1.000
_cell.angle_alpha   90.00
_cell.angle_beta   90.00
_cell.angle_gamma   90.00
#
_symmetry.space_group_name_H-M   'P 1'
#
loop_
_entity.id
_entity.type
_entity.pdbx_description
1 polymer ?
#
loop_
_entity_poly.entity_id
_entity_poly.type
_entity_poly.pdbx_seq_one_letter_code
_entity_poly.pdbx_strand_id
1 'polypeptide(L)'
;MKRLFAIAASALLLIPAAFGQEPETQKMNKKNLVIKEWNTDAKGSHKTLDHVTTYNAAGKKLEEIEYNSEGQKWRKRYEYDTEGKLTKELVYDGRNRLQTYKKFDFNELGKKKIQYTYNAKGKLISIKQYEYIAQ
;
A
#
# COMPACT_ATOMS: atom_id res chain seq x y z
N MET A 1 -51.63 -1.70 8.52
CA MET A 1 -50.83 -1.32 8.80
C MET A 1 -49.93 -1.76 9.56
N LYS A 2 -49.93 -2.12 10.19
CA LYS A 2 -49.32 -2.60 11.09
C LYS A 2 -48.55 -3.67 10.66
N ARG A 3 -48.89 -4.26 9.85
CA ARG A 3 -48.34 -5.34 9.47
C ARG A 3 -46.99 -5.21 9.22
N LEU A 4 -46.61 -4.23 8.93
CA LEU A 4 -45.35 -4.05 8.62
C LEU A 4 -44.46 -4.53 9.58
N PHE A 5 -44.75 -4.50 10.66
CA PHE A 5 -43.97 -4.89 11.62
C PHE A 5 -43.62 -6.19 11.58
N ALA A 6 -44.29 -6.77 11.25
CA ALA A 6 -44.17 -8.16 11.31
C ALA A 6 -42.96 -8.35 10.51
N ILE A 7 -42.88 -7.68 9.52
CA ILE A 7 -41.86 -7.79 8.72
C ILE A 7 -40.63 -7.51 9.37
N ALA A 8 -40.69 -6.56 10.09
CA ALA A 8 -39.46 -6.15 10.68
C ALA A 8 -38.99 -7.31 11.44
N ALA A 9 -39.88 -7.92 12.00
CA ALA A 9 -39.51 -8.97 12.85
C ALA A 9 -38.70 -9.89 12.05
N SER A 10 -39.20 -10.08 10.95
CA SER A 10 -38.54 -11.06 10.21
C SER A 10 -37.18 -10.62 10.02
N ALA A 11 -37.06 -9.43 9.89
CA ALA A 11 -35.72 -8.98 9.59
C ALA A 11 -34.87 -9.46 10.64
N LEU A 12 -35.41 -9.52 11.78
CA LEU A 12 -34.62 -9.86 12.80
C LEU A 12 -34.17 -11.15 12.64
N LEU A 13 -34.89 -11.87 12.08
CA LEU A 13 -34.50 -13.19 12.01
C LEU A 13 -33.22 -13.26 11.28
N LEU A 14 -33.05 -12.32 10.54
CA LEU A 14 -31.87 -12.37 9.77
C LEU A 14 -30.70 -12.29 10.59
N ILE A 15 -30.80 -11.59 11.62
CA ILE A 15 -29.76 -11.44 12.49
C ILE A 15 -29.10 -12.71 12.77
N PRO A 16 -29.84 -13.66 13.03
CA PRO A 16 -29.29 -14.92 13.39
C PRO A 16 -28.39 -15.35 12.29
N ALA A 17 -28.82 -14.99 11.19
CA ALA A 17 -28.07 -15.47 10.08
C ALA A 17 -26.71 -14.87 10.12
N ALA A 18 -26.61 -13.81 10.79
CA ALA A 18 -25.35 -13.13 10.78
C ALA A 18 -24.37 -13.89 11.65
N PHE A 19 -24.88 -14.81 12.36
CA PHE A 19 -24.01 -15.53 13.21
C PHE A 19 -23.06 -16.26 12.40
N GLY A 20 -21.97 -16.17 12.44
CA GLY A 20 -21.04 -16.97 11.70
C GLY A 20 -20.62 -16.42 10.37
N GLN A 21 -21.14 -15.30 9.97
CA GLN A 21 -20.67 -14.69 8.75
C GLN A 21 -20.13 -13.31 9.06
N GLU A 22 -18.84 -13.15 8.89
CA GLU A 22 -18.25 -11.84 8.96
C GLU A 22 -18.57 -11.09 7.68
N PRO A 23 -18.83 -9.79 7.75
CA PRO A 23 -19.11 -9.02 6.54
C PRO A 23 -17.89 -9.10 5.63
N GLU A 24 -18.10 -9.50 4.41
CA GLU A 24 -17.03 -9.48 3.44
C GLU A 24 -16.60 -8.05 3.25
N THR A 25 -15.36 -7.76 3.60
CA THR A 25 -14.78 -6.46 3.33
C THR A 25 -14.57 -6.37 1.82
N GLN A 26 -15.31 -5.52 1.18
CA GLN A 26 -15.13 -5.29 -0.24
C GLN A 26 -13.71 -4.75 -0.47
N LYS A 27 -12.96 -5.40 -1.35
CA LYS A 27 -11.66 -4.90 -1.71
C LYS A 27 -11.82 -3.57 -2.44
N MET A 28 -11.17 -2.56 -1.92
CA MET A 28 -11.16 -1.26 -2.56
C MET A 28 -10.47 -1.33 -3.92
N ASN A 29 -11.07 -0.70 -4.93
CA ASN A 29 -10.45 -0.59 -6.23
C ASN A 29 -9.32 0.45 -6.14
N LYS A 30 -8.10 0.00 -6.36
CA LYS A 30 -6.92 0.85 -6.23
C LYS A 30 -6.47 1.53 -7.54
N LYS A 31 -7.22 1.36 -8.63
CA LYS A 31 -6.82 1.99 -9.90
C LYS A 31 -6.83 3.50 -9.79
N ASN A 32 -5.69 4.11 -10.03
CA ASN A 32 -5.50 5.56 -9.96
C ASN A 32 -5.93 6.17 -8.60
N LEU A 33 -5.82 5.37 -7.53
CA LEU A 33 -6.22 5.80 -6.21
C LEU A 33 -5.10 6.61 -5.55
N VAL A 34 -5.46 7.62 -4.78
CA VAL A 34 -4.54 8.34 -3.90
C VAL A 34 -5.08 8.21 -2.48
N ILE A 35 -4.26 7.69 -1.59
CA ILE A 35 -4.61 7.59 -0.18
C ILE A 35 -3.79 8.63 0.57
N LYS A 36 -4.46 9.49 1.33
CA LYS A 36 -3.80 10.45 2.22
C LYS A 36 -4.09 10.08 3.65
N GLU A 37 -3.03 9.96 4.43
CA GLU A 37 -3.13 9.67 5.85
C GLU A 37 -2.81 10.94 6.63
N TRP A 38 -3.66 11.28 7.58
CA TRP A 38 -3.54 12.51 8.35
C TRP A 38 -3.45 12.21 9.84
N ASN A 39 -2.60 12.94 10.52
CA ASN A 39 -2.57 12.93 11.98
C ASN A 39 -3.34 14.12 12.49
N THR A 40 -4.11 13.90 13.56
CA THR A 40 -4.84 14.97 14.23
C THR A 40 -4.52 14.90 15.72
N ASP A 41 -4.68 16.00 16.43
CA ASP A 41 -4.60 15.97 17.88
C ASP A 41 -5.84 15.27 18.45
N ALA A 42 -5.86 15.04 19.76
CA ALA A 42 -6.95 14.33 20.42
C ALA A 42 -8.31 15.04 20.25
N LYS A 43 -8.30 16.32 19.98
CA LYS A 43 -9.53 17.11 19.79
C LYS A 43 -9.91 17.21 18.31
N GLY A 44 -9.07 16.71 17.42
CA GLY A 44 -9.30 16.79 16.00
C GLY A 44 -9.16 18.19 15.41
N SER A 45 -8.55 19.10 16.15
CA SER A 45 -8.47 20.51 15.73
C SER A 45 -7.25 20.83 14.87
N HIS A 46 -6.20 20.04 14.95
CA HIS A 46 -5.03 20.22 14.12
C HIS A 46 -4.83 18.98 13.25
N LYS A 47 -4.72 19.19 11.96
CA LYS A 47 -4.61 18.10 10.99
C LYS A 47 -3.36 18.29 10.16
N THR A 48 -2.43 17.35 10.26
CA THR A 48 -1.19 17.38 9.49
C THR A 48 -1.09 16.15 8.60
N LEU A 49 -0.60 16.35 7.38
CA LEU A 49 -0.44 15.26 6.44
C LEU A 49 0.74 14.41 6.89
N ASP A 50 0.52 13.11 7.01
CA ASP A 50 1.52 12.16 7.46
C ASP A 50 2.09 11.32 6.31
N HIS A 51 1.22 10.77 5.49
CA HIS A 51 1.65 9.87 4.42
C HIS A 51 0.73 9.96 3.21
N VAL A 52 1.29 9.85 2.02
CA VAL A 52 0.51 9.79 0.78
C VAL A 52 0.98 8.59 -0.03
N THR A 53 0.03 7.76 -0.45
CA THR A 53 0.30 6.63 -1.33
C THR A 53 -0.49 6.83 -2.62
N THR A 54 0.19 6.73 -3.75
CA THR A 54 -0.42 6.86 -5.07
C THR A 54 -0.32 5.52 -5.80
N TYR A 55 -1.41 5.11 -6.41
CA TYR A 55 -1.48 3.88 -7.20
C TYR A 55 -1.63 4.20 -8.69
N ASN A 56 -1.08 3.36 -9.55
CA ASN A 56 -1.17 3.53 -11.00
C ASN A 56 -2.48 2.96 -11.55
N ALA A 57 -2.64 3.05 -12.87
CA ALA A 57 -3.85 2.56 -13.54
C ALA A 57 -4.08 1.05 -13.40
N ALA A 58 -3.04 0.29 -13.06
CA ALA A 58 -3.15 -1.14 -12.80
C ALA A 58 -3.42 -1.45 -11.33
N GLY A 59 -3.57 -0.42 -10.48
CA GLY A 59 -3.81 -0.60 -9.06
C GLY A 59 -2.56 -0.99 -8.27
N LYS A 60 -1.38 -0.75 -8.82
CA LYS A 60 -0.12 -1.03 -8.15
C LYS A 60 0.49 0.26 -7.62
N LYS A 61 1.23 0.16 -6.53
CA LYS A 61 1.81 1.33 -5.88
C LYS A 61 2.80 2.02 -6.81
N LEU A 62 2.57 3.30 -7.07
CA LEU A 62 3.42 4.12 -7.93
C LEU A 62 4.38 4.97 -7.09
N GLU A 63 3.90 5.48 -5.97
CA GLU A 63 4.68 6.40 -5.15
C GLU A 63 4.19 6.38 -3.70
N GLU A 64 5.11 6.58 -2.76
CA GLU A 64 4.81 6.82 -1.36
C GLU A 64 5.62 8.01 -0.91
N ILE A 65 5.01 8.92 -0.15
CA ILE A 65 5.69 10.06 0.44
C ILE A 65 5.36 10.11 1.92
N GLU A 66 6.37 10.18 2.76
CA GLU A 66 6.17 10.39 4.18
C GLU A 66 6.56 11.82 4.53
N TYR A 67 5.78 12.43 5.40
CA TYR A 67 5.98 13.80 5.82
C TYR A 67 6.29 13.88 7.32
N ASN A 68 6.98 14.93 7.71
CA ASN A 68 7.20 15.27 9.11
C ASN A 68 6.89 16.77 9.26
N SER A 69 7.20 17.35 10.40
CA SER A 69 6.92 18.76 10.67
C SER A 69 7.62 19.73 9.70
N GLU A 70 8.68 19.26 9.04
CA GLU A 70 9.46 20.09 8.12
C GLU A 70 9.07 19.88 6.65
N GLY A 71 8.09 19.03 6.38
CA GLY A 71 7.64 18.71 5.03
C GLY A 71 7.95 17.27 4.66
N GLN A 72 8.37 17.05 3.43
CA GLN A 72 8.70 15.70 2.97
C GLN A 72 9.90 15.14 3.73
N LYS A 73 9.72 13.96 4.33
CA LYS A 73 10.79 13.25 5.01
C LYS A 73 11.52 12.35 4.02
N TRP A 74 10.79 11.57 3.24
CA TRP A 74 11.30 10.75 2.16
C TRP A 74 10.21 10.52 1.11
N ARG A 75 10.64 10.07 -0.07
CA ARG A 75 9.74 9.70 -1.15
C ARG A 75 10.27 8.44 -1.82
N LYS A 76 9.39 7.48 -2.08
CA LYS A 76 9.71 6.27 -2.83
C LYS A 76 8.91 6.24 -4.11
N ARG A 77 9.56 5.80 -5.19
CA ARG A 77 8.87 5.56 -6.45
C ARG A 77 9.11 4.12 -6.87
N TYR A 78 8.10 3.56 -7.54
CA TYR A 78 8.10 2.17 -7.97
C TYR A 78 7.93 2.11 -9.48
N GLU A 79 8.77 1.33 -10.16
CA GLU A 79 8.70 1.13 -11.61
C GLU A 79 8.40 -0.33 -11.89
N TYR A 80 7.55 -0.58 -12.88
CA TYR A 80 7.10 -1.91 -13.25
C TYR A 80 7.37 -2.17 -14.73
N ASP A 81 7.57 -3.44 -15.09
CA ASP A 81 7.67 -3.83 -16.49
C ASP A 81 6.28 -3.98 -17.11
N THR A 82 6.23 -4.36 -18.40
CA THR A 82 4.96 -4.51 -19.12
C THR A 82 4.10 -5.64 -18.57
N GLU A 83 4.71 -6.59 -17.85
CA GLU A 83 3.98 -7.69 -17.21
C GLU A 83 3.52 -7.33 -15.81
N GLY A 84 3.83 -6.14 -15.34
CA GLY A 84 3.44 -5.67 -14.03
C GLY A 84 4.36 -6.12 -12.90
N LYS A 85 5.56 -6.61 -13.19
CA LYS A 85 6.52 -6.97 -12.17
C LYS A 85 7.31 -5.73 -11.77
N LEU A 86 7.58 -5.60 -10.47
CA LEU A 86 8.38 -4.51 -9.94
C LEU A 86 9.81 -4.63 -10.45
N THR A 87 10.31 -3.63 -11.17
CA THR A 87 11.67 -3.63 -11.68
C THR A 87 12.60 -2.75 -10.87
N LYS A 88 12.08 -1.70 -10.30
CA LYS A 88 12.92 -0.74 -9.56
C LYS A 88 12.14 -0.06 -8.45
N GLU A 89 12.83 0.18 -7.34
CA GLU A 89 12.30 0.98 -6.24
C GLU A 89 13.35 2.06 -5.97
N LEU A 90 12.96 3.33 -6.09
CA LEU A 90 13.86 4.47 -5.90
C LEU A 90 13.50 5.19 -4.61
N VAL A 91 14.50 5.56 -3.83
CA VAL A 91 14.30 6.26 -2.56
C VAL A 91 14.97 7.63 -2.64
N TYR A 92 14.18 8.66 -2.37
CA TYR A 92 14.60 10.05 -2.37
C TYR A 92 14.51 10.63 -0.96
N ASP A 93 15.39 11.57 -0.63
CA ASP A 93 15.34 12.26 0.65
C ASP A 93 14.29 13.40 0.65
N GLY A 94 14.23 14.16 1.72
CA GLY A 94 13.28 15.26 1.85
C GLY A 94 13.48 16.38 0.84
N ARG A 95 14.62 16.43 0.16
CA ARG A 95 14.88 17.42 -0.89
C ARG A 95 14.78 16.83 -2.30
N ASN A 96 14.17 15.65 -2.42
CA ASN A 96 14.04 14.94 -3.69
C ASN A 96 15.37 14.57 -4.34
N ARG A 97 16.40 14.34 -3.53
CA ARG A 97 17.68 13.85 -4.05
C ARG A 97 17.69 12.35 -3.93
N LEU A 98 18.00 11.64 -5.02
CA LEU A 98 18.06 10.18 -5.02
C LEU A 98 19.12 9.72 -4.02
N GLN A 99 18.74 8.81 -3.14
CA GLN A 99 19.64 8.24 -2.13
C GLN A 99 20.08 6.85 -2.55
N THR A 100 19.12 5.98 -2.80
CA THR A 100 19.38 4.60 -3.19
C THR A 100 18.30 4.15 -4.18
N TYR A 101 18.62 3.10 -4.92
CA TYR A 101 17.59 2.40 -5.68
C TYR A 101 17.84 0.90 -5.64
N LYS A 102 16.77 0.12 -5.78
CA LYS A 102 16.82 -1.33 -5.76
C LYS A 102 16.38 -1.87 -7.09
N LYS A 103 17.00 -2.98 -7.51
CA LYS A 103 16.57 -3.79 -8.65
C LYS A 103 16.31 -5.20 -8.14
N PHE A 104 15.49 -5.94 -8.85
CA PHE A 104 15.03 -7.24 -8.39
C PHE A 104 15.10 -8.28 -9.51
N ASP A 105 15.49 -9.52 -9.11
CA ASP A 105 15.31 -10.68 -9.94
C ASP A 105 14.21 -11.52 -9.29
N PHE A 106 13.40 -12.17 -10.11
CA PHE A 106 12.28 -13.00 -9.65
C PHE A 106 12.51 -14.46 -10.03
N ASN A 107 11.95 -15.36 -9.23
CA ASN A 107 11.97 -16.79 -9.55
C ASN A 107 10.80 -17.12 -10.50
N GLU A 108 10.68 -18.39 -10.86
CA GLU A 108 9.66 -18.87 -11.78
C GLU A 108 8.23 -18.63 -11.28
N LEU A 109 8.05 -18.52 -9.97
CA LEU A 109 6.74 -18.28 -9.37
C LEU A 109 6.43 -16.77 -9.25
N GLY A 110 7.28 -15.91 -9.78
CA GLY A 110 7.09 -14.48 -9.70
C GLY A 110 7.40 -13.88 -8.33
N LYS A 111 8.13 -14.61 -7.48
CA LYS A 111 8.55 -14.12 -6.18
C LYS A 111 9.97 -13.57 -6.25
N LYS A 112 10.31 -12.62 -5.41
CA LYS A 112 11.65 -12.06 -5.39
C LYS A 112 12.68 -13.13 -5.11
N LYS A 113 13.70 -13.19 -5.95
CA LYS A 113 14.82 -14.13 -5.79
C LYS A 113 16.04 -13.38 -5.25
N ILE A 114 16.36 -12.26 -5.84
CA ILE A 114 17.49 -11.43 -5.42
C ILE A 114 17.08 -9.96 -5.44
N GLN A 115 17.57 -9.20 -4.48
CA GLN A 115 17.39 -7.77 -4.43
C GLN A 115 18.77 -7.14 -4.43
N TYR A 116 19.02 -6.24 -5.36
CA TYR A 116 20.27 -5.49 -5.45
C TYR A 116 20.00 -4.06 -5.02
N THR A 117 20.80 -3.54 -4.11
CA THR A 117 20.69 -2.15 -3.67
C THR A 117 21.91 -1.36 -4.14
N TYR A 118 21.64 -0.24 -4.79
CA TYR A 118 22.66 0.67 -5.33
C TYR A 118 22.57 2.02 -4.66
N ASN A 119 23.72 2.71 -4.55
CA ASN A 119 23.70 4.10 -4.10
C ASN A 119 23.30 5.02 -5.27
N ALA A 120 23.21 6.31 -5.00
CA ALA A 120 22.77 7.27 -6.01
C ALA A 120 23.69 7.34 -7.24
N LYS A 121 24.96 6.93 -7.08
CA LYS A 121 25.93 6.94 -8.16
C LYS A 121 25.95 5.64 -8.96
N GLY A 122 25.09 4.71 -8.61
CA GLY A 122 25.00 3.43 -9.32
C GLY A 122 25.95 2.36 -8.81
N LYS A 123 26.59 2.56 -7.65
CA LYS A 123 27.48 1.56 -7.08
C LYS A 123 26.65 0.57 -6.26
N LEU A 124 26.84 -0.72 -6.49
CA LEU A 124 26.19 -1.78 -5.74
C LEU A 124 26.70 -1.75 -4.30
N ILE A 125 25.79 -1.66 -3.33
CA ILE A 125 26.13 -1.59 -1.92
C ILE A 125 25.65 -2.78 -1.11
N SER A 126 24.64 -3.50 -1.56
CA SER A 126 24.22 -4.72 -0.88
C SER A 126 23.39 -5.63 -1.79
N ILE A 127 23.38 -6.93 -1.45
CA ILE A 127 22.59 -7.93 -2.13
C ILE A 127 21.82 -8.69 -1.08
N LYS A 128 20.52 -8.92 -1.30
CA LYS A 128 19.69 -9.74 -0.45
C LYS A 128 19.18 -10.91 -1.26
N GLN A 129 19.31 -12.12 -0.74
CA GLN A 129 18.80 -13.33 -1.38
C GLN A 129 17.61 -13.84 -0.59
N TYR A 130 16.60 -14.35 -1.28
CA TYR A 130 15.39 -14.86 -0.69
C TYR A 130 15.32 -16.37 -0.91
N GLU A 131 15.06 -17.13 0.14
CA GLU A 131 14.80 -18.56 0.05
C GLU A 131 13.36 -18.79 0.50
N TYR A 132 12.65 -19.64 -0.23
CA TYR A 132 11.27 -19.97 0.08
C TYR A 132 11.23 -21.45 0.42
N ILE A 133 11.06 -21.76 1.69
CA ILE A 133 11.14 -23.13 2.18
C ILE A 133 9.74 -23.53 2.67
N ALA A 134 9.15 -24.55 2.05
CA ALA A 134 7.86 -25.08 2.48
C ALA A 134 8.07 -25.93 3.73
N GLN A 135 7.17 -25.82 4.69
CA GLN A 135 7.23 -26.61 5.93
C GLN A 135 6.22 -27.74 5.85
#